data_ce78c9625b6438255974e683e8a49acf
#
_entry.id   ce78c9625b6438255974e683e8a49acf
#
_cell.length_a   1.000
_cell.length_b   1.000
_cell.length_c   1.000
_cell.angle_alpha   90.00
_cell.angle_beta   90.00
_cell.angle_gamma   90.00
#
_symmetry.space_group_name_H-M   'P 1'
#
loop_
_entity.id
_entity.type
_entity.pdbx_description
1 polymer ?
#
loop_
_entity_poly.entity_id
_entity_poly.type
_entity_poly.pdbx_seq_one_letter_code
_entity_poly.pdbx_strand_id
1 'polypeptide(L)'
;ENVSRTNMGVEKLTMNEIKRMPALMGEVDVIKAIQLLPGVQATAEGGSGYSVRGGSADQNLIVLDNATVYNASHMFGFFSVFNNDVVDNVELYKGDLPMKYGGRLSSLLDVQLKDTYTDKLKGSGGIGLISSRLMLEGSMGERTNWMVGGRRSYADLFLKASSDASLNRSVIYFHDINANISHRLSNKDKLSLNLYMGNDKFGAASVAEFSYGNRVG
;
A
#
# COMPACT_ATOMS: atom_id res chain seq x y z
N GLU A 1 1.65 -17.90 -21.21
CA GLU A 1 0.68 -16.90 -21.78
C GLU A 1 1.22 -15.49 -21.93
N ASN A 2 2.53 -15.28 -21.83
CA ASN A 2 3.16 -13.93 -21.88
C ASN A 2 3.57 -13.47 -23.29
N VAL A 3 3.08 -14.11 -24.35
CA VAL A 3 3.55 -13.83 -25.73
C VAL A 3 2.61 -12.91 -26.53
N SER A 4 1.41 -12.58 -26.02
CA SER A 4 0.41 -11.84 -26.82
C SER A 4 0.27 -10.34 -26.51
N ARG A 5 0.99 -9.79 -25.53
CA ARG A 5 1.03 -8.34 -25.27
C ARG A 5 2.43 -7.94 -24.87
N THR A 6 3.24 -7.60 -25.84
CA THR A 6 4.53 -6.90 -25.65
C THR A 6 4.27 -5.43 -25.29
N ASN A 7 3.72 -5.15 -24.14
CA ASN A 7 3.86 -3.82 -23.56
C ASN A 7 5.27 -3.75 -22.95
N MET A 8 6.24 -3.37 -23.76
CA MET A 8 7.59 -3.14 -23.29
C MET A 8 7.57 -2.05 -22.22
N GLY A 9 7.99 -2.42 -21.00
CA GLY A 9 8.08 -1.46 -19.89
C GLY A 9 6.97 -1.57 -18.85
N VAL A 10 6.08 -2.55 -18.94
CA VAL A 10 5.07 -2.82 -17.90
C VAL A 10 5.44 -4.10 -17.15
N GLU A 11 5.57 -4.00 -15.84
CA GLU A 11 5.76 -5.15 -14.93
C GLU A 11 4.50 -5.31 -14.10
N LYS A 12 3.95 -6.53 -14.09
CA LYS A 12 2.79 -6.89 -13.28
C LYS A 12 3.22 -7.87 -12.21
N LEU A 13 2.91 -7.54 -10.96
CA LEU A 13 3.16 -8.38 -9.80
C LEU A 13 1.82 -8.69 -9.10
N THR A 14 1.54 -9.97 -8.94
CA THR A 14 0.45 -10.42 -8.07
C THR A 14 0.88 -10.39 -6.61
N MET A 15 -0.08 -10.27 -5.69
CA MET A 15 0.25 -10.34 -4.25
C MET A 15 0.88 -11.68 -3.84
N ASN A 16 0.59 -12.76 -4.56
CA ASN A 16 1.23 -14.05 -4.31
C ASN A 16 2.73 -14.05 -4.65
N GLU A 17 3.13 -13.33 -5.68
CA GLU A 17 4.55 -13.15 -6.04
C GLU A 17 5.23 -12.21 -5.03
N ILE A 18 4.60 -11.10 -4.70
CA ILE A 18 5.13 -10.13 -3.72
C ILE A 18 5.32 -10.81 -2.35
N LYS A 19 4.40 -11.64 -1.89
CA LYS A 19 4.51 -12.38 -0.62
C LYS A 19 5.67 -13.39 -0.57
N ARG A 20 6.23 -13.77 -1.70
CA ARG A 20 7.42 -14.64 -1.79
C ARG A 20 8.74 -13.88 -1.74
N MET A 21 8.69 -12.56 -1.86
CA MET A 21 9.88 -11.71 -1.81
C MET A 21 10.34 -11.49 -0.36
N PRO A 22 11.60 -11.08 -0.15
CA PRO A 22 12.12 -10.82 1.19
C PRO A 22 11.27 -9.78 1.93
N ALA A 23 10.88 -10.12 3.16
CA ALA A 23 10.11 -9.23 4.03
C ALA A 23 11.05 -8.37 4.89
N LEU A 24 10.80 -7.08 4.97
CA LEU A 24 11.49 -6.20 5.90
C LEU A 24 10.81 -6.27 7.27
N MET A 25 11.56 -6.66 8.29
CA MET A 25 11.06 -6.79 9.67
C MET A 25 9.80 -7.68 9.80
N GLY A 26 9.69 -8.69 8.91
CA GLY A 26 8.56 -9.61 8.90
C GLY A 26 7.30 -9.10 8.22
N GLU A 27 7.34 -7.89 7.64
CA GLU A 27 6.25 -7.35 6.83
C GLU A 27 6.69 -7.25 5.35
N VAL A 28 5.90 -7.86 4.50
CA VAL A 28 6.06 -7.74 3.04
C VAL A 28 5.55 -6.35 2.63
N ASP A 29 6.27 -5.68 1.75
CA ASP A 29 5.93 -4.32 1.34
C ASP A 29 5.92 -4.20 -0.19
N VAL A 30 4.84 -3.66 -0.75
CA VAL A 30 4.64 -3.49 -2.19
C VAL A 30 5.75 -2.65 -2.81
N ILE A 31 6.10 -1.51 -2.19
CA ILE A 31 7.15 -0.63 -2.75
C ILE A 31 8.53 -1.29 -2.65
N LYS A 32 8.80 -2.02 -1.58
CA LYS A 32 10.05 -2.79 -1.46
C LYS A 32 10.13 -3.88 -2.53
N ALA A 33 9.03 -4.53 -2.85
CA ALA A 33 8.98 -5.52 -3.91
C ALA A 33 9.30 -4.91 -5.29
N ILE A 34 8.72 -3.76 -5.62
CA ILE A 34 9.02 -3.11 -6.90
C ILE A 34 10.46 -2.56 -6.99
N GLN A 35 11.09 -2.21 -5.86
CA GLN A 35 12.51 -1.81 -5.83
C GLN A 35 13.47 -2.93 -6.26
N LEU A 36 13.03 -4.18 -6.23
CA LEU A 36 13.81 -5.33 -6.72
C LEU A 36 13.70 -5.54 -8.24
N LEU A 37 12.81 -4.81 -8.92
CA LEU A 37 12.62 -4.94 -10.36
C LEU A 37 13.74 -4.25 -11.15
N PRO A 38 14.12 -4.77 -12.32
CA PRO A 38 15.11 -4.14 -13.19
C PRO A 38 14.73 -2.70 -13.56
N GLY A 39 15.68 -1.77 -13.43
CA GLY A 39 15.47 -0.35 -13.74
C GLY A 39 14.73 0.44 -12.68
N VAL A 40 14.52 -0.13 -11.51
CA VAL A 40 13.99 0.55 -10.31
C VAL A 40 15.09 0.61 -9.26
N GLN A 41 15.25 1.75 -8.62
CA GLN A 41 16.24 1.96 -7.56
C GLN A 41 15.57 2.58 -6.33
N ALA A 42 15.92 2.13 -5.14
CA ALA A 42 15.54 2.80 -3.91
C ALA A 42 16.25 4.17 -3.82
N THR A 43 15.51 5.21 -3.41
CA THR A 43 16.10 6.55 -3.23
C THR A 43 16.85 6.70 -1.92
N ALA A 44 16.54 5.85 -0.94
CA ALA A 44 17.24 5.74 0.34
C ALA A 44 17.24 4.30 0.81
N GLU A 45 18.29 3.88 1.48
CA GLU A 45 18.40 2.54 2.04
C GLU A 45 17.26 2.31 3.07
N GLY A 46 16.53 1.21 2.90
CA GLY A 46 15.36 0.90 3.72
C GLY A 46 14.14 1.79 3.51
N GLY A 47 14.20 2.83 2.68
CA GLY A 47 13.09 3.75 2.42
C GLY A 47 12.08 3.24 1.39
N SER A 48 10.85 3.78 1.40
CA SER A 48 9.79 3.50 0.40
C SER A 48 9.85 4.43 -0.82
N GLY A 49 10.84 5.33 -0.91
CA GLY A 49 11.06 6.12 -2.10
C GLY A 49 11.72 5.28 -3.19
N TYR A 50 11.32 5.46 -4.43
CA TYR A 50 11.94 4.78 -5.56
C TYR A 50 12.08 5.70 -6.77
N SER A 51 13.04 5.39 -7.61
CA SER A 51 13.33 6.04 -8.88
C SER A 51 13.26 5.01 -9.99
N VAL A 52 12.73 5.38 -11.14
CA VAL A 52 12.61 4.51 -12.30
C VAL A 52 13.40 5.11 -13.45
N ARG A 53 14.32 4.31 -14.03
CA ARG A 53 15.15 4.71 -15.17
C ARG A 53 15.87 6.05 -15.00
N GLY A 54 16.30 6.36 -13.76
CA GLY A 54 17.02 7.60 -13.45
C GLY A 54 16.13 8.84 -13.22
N GLY A 55 14.81 8.69 -13.26
CA GLY A 55 13.90 9.76 -12.84
C GLY A 55 13.93 10.00 -11.33
N SER A 56 13.50 11.17 -10.86
CA SER A 56 13.41 11.45 -9.43
C SER A 56 12.13 10.87 -8.81
N ALA A 57 12.11 10.69 -7.49
CA ALA A 57 10.99 10.05 -6.79
C ALA A 57 9.66 10.78 -6.97
N ASP A 58 9.68 12.11 -7.06
CA ASP A 58 8.51 12.95 -7.28
C ASP A 58 7.94 12.86 -8.70
N GLN A 59 8.69 12.26 -9.64
CA GLN A 59 8.25 12.04 -11.02
C GLN A 59 7.46 10.74 -11.20
N ASN A 60 7.28 9.95 -10.15
CA ASN A 60 6.46 8.75 -10.18
C ASN A 60 5.02 9.08 -9.80
N LEU A 61 4.07 8.61 -10.60
CA LEU A 61 2.66 8.63 -10.25
C LEU A 61 2.32 7.34 -9.49
N ILE A 62 1.67 7.48 -8.35
CA ILE A 62 1.20 6.34 -7.58
C ILE A 62 -0.31 6.47 -7.47
N VAL A 63 -1.03 5.42 -7.88
CA VAL A 63 -2.48 5.37 -7.79
C VAL A 63 -2.94 4.12 -7.05
N LEU A 64 -4.00 4.26 -6.29
CA LEU A 64 -4.72 3.20 -5.61
C LEU A 64 -6.14 3.17 -6.16
N ASP A 65 -6.50 2.14 -6.92
CA ASP A 65 -7.79 2.04 -7.62
C ASP A 65 -8.18 3.33 -8.37
N ASN A 66 -7.26 3.86 -9.18
CA ASN A 66 -7.38 5.10 -9.96
C ASN A 66 -7.33 6.42 -9.16
N ALA A 67 -7.27 6.39 -7.83
CA ALA A 67 -7.12 7.59 -7.01
C ALA A 67 -5.63 7.87 -6.72
N THR A 68 -5.18 9.11 -6.89
CA THR A 68 -3.78 9.49 -6.70
C THR A 68 -3.38 9.46 -5.23
N VAL A 69 -2.28 8.76 -4.92
CA VAL A 69 -1.66 8.73 -3.60
C VAL A 69 -0.44 9.65 -3.60
N TYR A 70 -0.52 10.77 -2.89
CA TYR A 70 0.57 11.75 -2.84
C TYR A 70 1.68 11.34 -1.86
N ASN A 71 1.32 10.79 -0.71
CA ASN A 71 2.28 10.23 0.24
C ASN A 71 2.05 8.71 0.35
N ALA A 72 2.93 7.94 -0.25
CA ALA A 72 2.80 6.49 -0.31
C ALA A 72 3.49 5.75 0.85
N SER A 73 3.83 6.46 1.94
CA SER A 73 4.61 5.86 3.01
C SER A 73 4.16 6.27 4.40
N HIS A 74 4.44 5.38 5.35
CA HIS A 74 4.33 5.57 6.79
C HIS A 74 5.72 5.62 7.44
N MET A 75 5.80 6.20 8.64
CA MET A 75 7.00 6.23 9.48
C MET A 75 8.23 6.72 8.70
N PHE A 76 8.12 7.90 8.07
CA PHE A 76 9.20 8.53 7.30
C PHE A 76 9.75 7.68 6.14
N GLY A 77 8.92 6.81 5.57
CA GLY A 77 9.31 5.99 4.43
C GLY A 77 9.69 4.55 4.76
N PHE A 78 9.62 4.12 6.00
CA PHE A 78 9.94 2.73 6.35
C PHE A 78 8.91 1.73 5.85
N PHE A 79 7.63 2.08 5.79
CA PHE A 79 6.55 1.22 5.32
C PHE A 79 5.74 1.91 4.24
N SER A 80 5.25 1.16 3.27
CA SER A 80 4.27 1.69 2.33
C SER A 80 2.88 1.76 2.94
N VAL A 81 2.03 2.61 2.37
CA VAL A 81 0.61 2.71 2.74
C VAL A 81 -0.22 1.50 2.28
N PHE A 82 0.37 0.60 1.50
CA PHE A 82 -0.33 -0.52 0.89
C PHE A 82 -0.41 -1.71 1.85
N ASN A 83 -1.61 -2.05 2.28
CA ASN A 83 -1.87 -3.23 3.09
C ASN A 83 -1.96 -4.47 2.20
N ASN A 84 -1.09 -5.44 2.43
CA ASN A 84 -0.95 -6.66 1.62
C ASN A 84 -2.17 -7.58 1.63
N ASP A 85 -3.05 -7.44 2.59
CA ASP A 85 -4.25 -8.26 2.67
C ASP A 85 -5.38 -7.71 1.80
N VAL A 86 -5.36 -6.40 1.50
CA VAL A 86 -6.38 -5.74 0.68
C VAL A 86 -5.96 -5.55 -0.78
N VAL A 87 -4.66 -5.53 -1.09
CA VAL A 87 -4.13 -5.42 -2.46
C VAL A 87 -4.30 -6.74 -3.20
N ASP A 88 -4.70 -6.68 -4.47
CA ASP A 88 -4.79 -7.83 -5.39
C ASP A 88 -3.55 -7.93 -6.27
N ASN A 89 -3.27 -6.87 -7.01
CA ASN A 89 -2.13 -6.82 -7.91
C ASN A 89 -1.57 -5.40 -8.02
N VAL A 90 -0.37 -5.33 -8.60
CA VAL A 90 0.37 -4.09 -8.80
C VAL A 90 0.93 -4.09 -10.19
N GLU A 91 0.75 -2.99 -10.92
CA GLU A 91 1.33 -2.78 -12.24
C GLU A 91 2.27 -1.57 -12.22
N LEU A 92 3.52 -1.80 -12.56
CA LEU A 92 4.53 -0.74 -12.72
C LEU A 92 4.78 -0.46 -14.20
N TYR A 93 4.39 0.72 -14.63
CA TYR A 93 4.68 1.25 -15.98
C TYR A 93 5.97 2.06 -15.92
N LYS A 94 7.04 1.56 -16.54
CA LYS A 94 8.36 2.20 -16.60
C LYS A 94 8.54 3.09 -17.84
N GLY A 95 7.47 3.37 -18.55
CA GLY A 95 7.30 4.12 -19.80
C GLY A 95 5.95 3.77 -20.38
N ASP A 96 5.57 4.37 -21.49
CA ASP A 96 4.29 4.13 -22.18
C ASP A 96 3.09 4.21 -21.23
N LEU A 97 3.00 5.32 -20.49
CA LEU A 97 1.92 5.55 -19.54
C LEU A 97 0.57 5.53 -20.25
N PRO A 98 -0.44 4.83 -19.72
CA PRO A 98 -1.78 4.89 -20.28
C PRO A 98 -2.31 6.33 -20.35
N MET A 99 -2.94 6.71 -21.45
CA MET A 99 -3.37 8.09 -21.74
C MET A 99 -4.32 8.67 -20.67
N LYS A 100 -4.98 7.82 -19.90
CA LYS A 100 -5.84 8.25 -18.77
C LYS A 100 -5.06 8.81 -17.58
N TYR A 101 -3.77 8.56 -17.52
CA TYR A 101 -2.89 9.03 -16.45
C TYR A 101 -1.90 10.06 -16.97
N GLY A 102 -1.74 11.15 -16.24
CA GLY A 102 -0.82 12.23 -16.56
C GLY A 102 -0.25 12.89 -15.32
N GLY A 103 0.55 13.94 -15.52
CA GLY A 103 1.07 14.78 -14.45
C GLY A 103 2.36 14.27 -13.79
N ARG A 104 2.91 13.12 -14.26
CA ARG A 104 4.22 12.61 -13.85
C ARG A 104 5.01 12.09 -15.05
N LEU A 105 6.34 12.13 -14.98
CA LEU A 105 7.22 11.95 -16.14
C LEU A 105 7.95 10.61 -16.17
N SER A 106 8.16 9.96 -15.02
CA SER A 106 9.02 8.79 -14.93
C SER A 106 8.27 7.47 -14.99
N SER A 107 7.32 7.26 -14.11
CA SER A 107 6.58 6.00 -14.02
C SER A 107 5.18 6.16 -13.45
N LEU A 108 4.39 5.11 -13.62
CA LEU A 108 3.11 4.93 -12.94
C LEU A 108 3.15 3.60 -12.17
N LEU A 109 2.84 3.68 -10.88
CA LEU A 109 2.54 2.53 -10.05
C LEU A 109 1.03 2.47 -9.84
N ASP A 110 0.37 1.51 -10.47
CA ASP A 110 -1.06 1.26 -10.34
C ASP A 110 -1.27 0.09 -9.36
N VAL A 111 -1.82 0.40 -8.19
CA VAL A 111 -2.12 -0.58 -7.14
C VAL A 111 -3.61 -0.83 -7.13
N GLN A 112 -4.00 -2.07 -7.34
CA GLN A 112 -5.39 -2.48 -7.41
C GLN A 112 -5.80 -3.24 -6.16
N LEU A 113 -6.91 -2.86 -5.56
CA LEU A 113 -7.50 -3.54 -4.41
C LEU A 113 -8.27 -4.77 -4.85
N LYS A 114 -8.44 -5.70 -3.93
CA LYS A 114 -9.29 -6.88 -4.13
C LYS A 114 -10.73 -6.46 -4.35
N ASP A 115 -11.32 -6.99 -5.39
CA ASP A 115 -12.71 -6.79 -5.77
C ASP A 115 -13.31 -8.13 -6.18
N THR A 116 -13.18 -9.11 -5.29
CA THR A 116 -13.63 -10.48 -5.53
C THR A 116 -14.98 -10.69 -4.87
N TYR A 117 -15.95 -11.09 -5.69
CA TYR A 117 -17.23 -11.56 -5.16
C TYR A 117 -17.01 -12.86 -4.37
N THR A 118 -17.58 -12.93 -3.18
CA THR A 118 -17.52 -14.10 -2.32
C THR A 118 -18.86 -14.35 -1.64
N ASP A 119 -19.39 -15.56 -1.74
CA ASP A 119 -20.68 -15.93 -1.13
C ASP A 119 -20.61 -16.04 0.40
N LYS A 120 -19.42 -16.05 0.96
CA LYS A 120 -19.19 -16.24 2.39
C LYS A 120 -18.33 -15.10 2.95
N LEU A 121 -18.58 -14.78 4.21
CA LEU A 121 -17.67 -13.92 4.95
C LEU A 121 -16.29 -14.60 5.03
N LYS A 122 -15.27 -13.91 4.57
CA LYS A 122 -13.87 -14.33 4.69
C LYS A 122 -13.10 -13.29 5.49
N GLY A 123 -12.09 -13.77 6.18
CA GLY A 123 -11.17 -12.92 6.90
C GLY A 123 -9.74 -13.37 6.70
N SER A 124 -8.83 -12.43 6.63
CA SER A 124 -7.40 -12.67 6.68
C SER A 124 -6.75 -11.68 7.62
N GLY A 125 -5.62 -12.06 8.19
CA GLY A 125 -4.89 -11.18 9.08
C GLY A 125 -3.57 -11.77 9.50
N GLY A 126 -2.80 -10.97 10.22
CA GLY A 126 -1.50 -11.39 10.73
C GLY A 126 -1.04 -10.49 11.86
N ILE A 127 -0.27 -11.09 12.75
CA ILE A 127 0.43 -10.39 13.83
C ILE A 127 1.92 -10.57 13.54
N GLY A 128 2.59 -9.48 13.22
CA GLY A 128 4.03 -9.43 13.02
C GLY A 128 4.75 -8.86 14.23
N LEU A 129 6.07 -8.69 14.13
CA LEU A 129 6.88 -8.09 15.20
C LEU A 129 6.57 -6.61 15.43
N ILE A 130 6.19 -5.88 14.38
CA ILE A 130 6.07 -4.42 14.41
C ILE A 130 4.65 -3.96 14.14
N SER A 131 3.86 -4.73 13.39
CA SER A 131 2.50 -4.39 13.00
C SER A 131 1.56 -5.58 13.10
N SER A 132 0.29 -5.29 13.24
CA SER A 132 -0.80 -6.24 13.05
C SER A 132 -1.77 -5.72 12.00
N ARG A 133 -2.41 -6.64 11.29
CA ARG A 133 -3.38 -6.36 10.25
C ARG A 133 -4.55 -7.33 10.31
N LEU A 134 -5.69 -6.85 9.89
CA LEU A 134 -6.92 -7.64 9.76
C LEU A 134 -7.68 -7.16 8.54
N MET A 135 -8.22 -8.08 7.76
CA MET A 135 -9.10 -7.79 6.64
C MET A 135 -10.32 -8.71 6.71
N LEU A 136 -11.47 -8.15 6.42
CA LEU A 136 -12.73 -8.85 6.28
C LEU A 136 -13.32 -8.51 4.91
N GLU A 137 -13.85 -9.52 4.23
CA GLU A 137 -14.54 -9.37 2.95
C GLU A 137 -15.79 -10.22 2.92
N GLY A 138 -16.80 -9.76 2.19
CA GLY A 138 -18.07 -10.47 2.08
C GLY A 138 -18.96 -9.86 1.01
N SER A 139 -20.14 -10.45 0.85
CA SER A 139 -21.16 -9.94 -0.05
C SER A 139 -22.47 -9.60 0.67
N MET A 140 -23.22 -8.67 0.11
CA MET A 140 -24.60 -8.34 0.46
C MET A 140 -25.48 -8.65 -0.75
N GLY A 141 -26.07 -9.84 -0.76
CA GLY A 141 -26.80 -10.38 -1.93
C GLY A 141 -25.86 -10.77 -3.07
N GLU A 142 -26.40 -10.90 -4.27
CA GLU A 142 -25.68 -11.43 -5.44
C GLU A 142 -24.88 -10.38 -6.24
N ARG A 143 -25.04 -9.11 -5.92
CA ARG A 143 -24.52 -8.01 -6.73
C ARG A 143 -23.60 -7.05 -6.01
N THR A 144 -23.52 -7.14 -4.68
CA THR A 144 -22.71 -6.21 -3.88
C THR A 144 -21.68 -6.97 -3.09
N ASN A 145 -20.42 -6.60 -3.23
CA ASN A 145 -19.32 -7.05 -2.41
C ASN A 145 -18.73 -5.87 -1.62
N TRP A 146 -18.17 -6.19 -0.50
CA TRP A 146 -17.49 -5.24 0.36
C TRP A 146 -16.22 -5.85 0.97
N MET A 147 -15.29 -4.99 1.25
CA MET A 147 -14.05 -5.32 1.94
C MET A 147 -13.70 -4.19 2.90
N VAL A 148 -13.23 -4.55 4.09
CA VAL A 148 -12.66 -3.61 5.06
C VAL A 148 -11.38 -4.22 5.60
N GLY A 149 -10.29 -3.47 5.55
CA GLY A 149 -9.00 -3.87 6.10
C GLY A 149 -8.44 -2.78 6.98
N GLY A 150 -7.78 -3.17 8.06
CA GLY A 150 -7.06 -2.26 8.94
C GLY A 150 -5.69 -2.79 9.29
N ARG A 151 -4.75 -1.89 9.50
CA ARG A 151 -3.40 -2.19 9.95
C ARG A 151 -2.97 -1.17 11.00
N ARG A 152 -2.21 -1.63 11.99
CA ARG A 152 -1.59 -0.77 13.00
C ARG A 152 -0.19 -1.27 13.32
N SER A 153 0.77 -0.35 13.35
CA SER A 153 2.08 -0.61 13.95
C SER A 153 2.05 -0.34 15.46
N TYR A 154 2.93 -1.02 16.17
CA TYR A 154 3.07 -0.89 17.62
C TYR A 154 4.54 -0.79 18.05
N ALA A 155 5.36 -0.14 17.23
CA ALA A 155 6.74 0.15 17.55
C ALA A 155 6.88 0.92 18.88
N ASP A 156 5.88 1.73 19.24
CA ASP A 156 5.79 2.43 20.53
C ASP A 156 5.76 1.50 21.74
N LEU A 157 5.25 0.27 21.62
CA LEU A 157 5.23 -0.69 22.72
C LEU A 157 6.64 -1.16 23.08
N PHE A 158 7.50 -1.35 22.07
CA PHE A 158 8.90 -1.70 22.30
C PHE A 158 9.68 -0.54 22.95
N LEU A 159 9.40 0.69 22.53
CA LEU A 159 9.99 1.89 23.13
C LEU A 159 9.58 2.04 24.59
N LYS A 160 8.32 1.78 24.92
CA LYS A 160 7.81 1.81 26.30
C LYS A 160 8.40 0.72 27.21
N ALA A 161 8.84 -0.38 26.65
CA ALA A 161 9.52 -1.45 27.39
C ALA A 161 11.00 -1.13 27.65
N SER A 162 11.56 -0.07 27.08
CA SER A 162 12.94 0.35 27.31
C SER A 162 13.12 0.94 28.71
N SER A 163 14.26 0.64 29.32
CA SER A 163 14.69 1.27 30.57
C SER A 163 15.21 2.71 30.40
N ASP A 164 15.45 3.15 29.16
CA ASP A 164 15.82 4.51 28.85
C ASP A 164 14.59 5.42 28.90
N ALA A 165 14.62 6.40 29.79
CA ALA A 165 13.51 7.33 30.01
C ALA A 165 13.18 8.20 28.81
N SER A 166 14.12 8.45 27.90
CA SER A 166 13.90 9.20 26.67
C SER A 166 13.13 8.38 25.63
N LEU A 167 13.49 7.11 25.49
CA LEU A 167 12.82 6.16 24.61
C LEU A 167 11.43 5.79 25.13
N ASN A 168 11.31 5.55 26.43
CA ASN A 168 10.04 5.19 27.07
C ASN A 168 8.95 6.26 26.89
N ARG A 169 9.31 7.53 26.80
CA ARG A 169 8.39 8.66 26.57
C ARG A 169 8.14 8.94 25.09
N SER A 170 8.82 8.26 24.18
CA SER A 170 8.66 8.44 22.75
C SER A 170 7.44 7.68 22.24
N VAL A 171 6.75 8.27 21.28
CA VAL A 171 5.58 7.70 20.61
C VAL A 171 5.89 7.60 19.11
N ILE A 172 5.79 6.38 18.58
CA ILE A 172 5.95 6.15 17.15
C ILE A 172 5.05 5.00 16.70
N TYR A 173 3.99 5.33 16.00
CA TYR A 173 3.10 4.34 15.38
C TYR A 173 2.37 4.93 14.18
N PHE A 174 1.87 4.06 13.35
CA PHE A 174 0.89 4.39 12.34
C PHE A 174 -0.31 3.45 12.41
N HIS A 175 -1.40 3.87 11.82
CA HIS A 175 -2.55 3.03 11.52
C HIS A 175 -3.14 3.43 10.19
N ASP A 176 -3.70 2.46 9.50
CA ASP A 176 -4.45 2.67 8.27
C ASP A 176 -5.71 1.82 8.19
N ILE A 177 -6.66 2.30 7.43
CA ILE A 177 -7.92 1.64 7.13
C ILE A 177 -8.16 1.74 5.62
N ASN A 178 -8.51 0.62 5.03
CA ASN A 178 -8.99 0.51 3.66
C ASN A 178 -10.42 0.00 3.67
N ALA A 179 -11.29 0.58 2.85
CA ALA A 179 -12.62 0.08 2.64
C ALA A 179 -12.97 0.13 1.16
N ASN A 180 -13.61 -0.90 0.67
CA ASN A 180 -14.13 -1.00 -0.68
C ASN A 180 -15.57 -1.50 -0.62
N ILE A 181 -16.43 -0.92 -1.42
CA ILE A 181 -17.75 -1.46 -1.73
C ILE A 181 -17.97 -1.37 -3.24
N SER A 182 -18.36 -2.47 -3.84
CA SER A 182 -18.64 -2.58 -5.25
C SER A 182 -20.03 -3.15 -5.49
N HIS A 183 -20.79 -2.50 -6.37
CA HIS A 183 -22.13 -2.92 -6.75
C HIS A 183 -22.22 -3.10 -8.26
N ARG A 184 -22.66 -4.27 -8.69
CA ARG A 184 -22.92 -4.58 -10.09
C ARG A 184 -24.30 -4.09 -10.48
N LEU A 185 -24.37 -2.97 -11.21
CA LEU A 185 -25.62 -2.39 -11.71
C LEU A 185 -26.22 -3.22 -12.82
N SER A 186 -25.38 -3.70 -13.76
CA SER A 186 -25.74 -4.53 -14.89
C SER A 186 -24.60 -5.52 -15.19
N ASN A 187 -24.76 -6.32 -16.27
CA ASN A 187 -23.67 -7.20 -16.73
C ASN A 187 -22.48 -6.42 -17.34
N LYS A 188 -22.66 -5.13 -17.60
CA LYS A 188 -21.62 -4.27 -18.21
C LYS A 188 -21.15 -3.15 -17.27
N ASP A 189 -21.96 -2.78 -16.28
CA ASP A 189 -21.72 -1.63 -15.44
C ASP A 189 -21.54 -2.03 -13.98
N LYS A 190 -20.49 -1.52 -13.38
CA LYS A 190 -20.14 -1.67 -11.98
C LYS A 190 -19.84 -0.32 -11.37
N LEU A 191 -20.41 -0.05 -10.20
CA LEU A 191 -20.09 1.09 -9.37
C LEU A 191 -19.21 0.61 -8.21
N SER A 192 -18.07 1.27 -8.00
CA SER A 192 -17.18 0.98 -6.88
C SER A 192 -16.86 2.26 -6.12
N LEU A 193 -16.83 2.16 -4.82
CA LEU A 193 -16.37 3.20 -3.91
C LEU A 193 -15.21 2.65 -3.10
N ASN A 194 -14.08 3.32 -3.18
CA ASN A 194 -12.85 2.99 -2.44
C ASN A 194 -12.53 4.09 -1.46
N LEU A 195 -12.08 3.74 -0.29
CA LEU A 195 -11.63 4.66 0.75
C LEU A 195 -10.34 4.15 1.35
N TYR A 196 -9.36 5.02 1.44
CA TYR A 196 -8.15 4.84 2.22
C TYR A 196 -7.99 5.97 3.22
N MET A 197 -7.67 5.63 4.46
CA MET A 197 -7.32 6.59 5.52
C MET A 197 -6.10 6.05 6.27
N GLY A 198 -5.03 6.84 6.31
CA GLY A 198 -3.82 6.54 7.07
C GLY A 198 -3.43 7.70 7.97
N ASN A 199 -2.87 7.42 9.11
CA ASN A 199 -2.34 8.42 10.03
C ASN A 199 -1.07 7.91 10.70
N ASP A 200 -0.09 8.79 10.80
CA ASP A 200 1.18 8.59 11.48
C ASP A 200 1.26 9.49 12.70
N LYS A 201 1.79 8.97 13.78
CA LYS A 201 2.06 9.72 15.00
C LYS A 201 3.51 9.53 15.42
N PHE A 202 4.18 10.66 15.62
CA PHE A 202 5.55 10.71 16.09
C PHE A 202 5.68 11.73 17.21
N GLY A 203 6.33 11.34 18.29
CA GLY A 203 6.68 12.23 19.40
C GLY A 203 7.92 11.69 20.10
N ALA A 204 8.91 12.55 20.33
CA ALA A 204 10.07 12.25 21.14
C ALA A 204 10.01 13.06 22.44
N ALA A 205 10.57 12.52 23.51
CA ALA A 205 10.50 13.14 24.86
C ALA A 205 11.02 14.58 24.92
N SER A 206 11.86 14.98 23.96
CA SER A 206 12.48 16.31 23.86
C SER A 206 11.99 17.15 22.68
N VAL A 207 11.06 16.61 21.87
CA VAL A 207 10.58 17.25 20.64
C VAL A 207 9.05 17.25 20.67
N ALA A 208 8.45 18.28 20.08
CA ALA A 208 7.00 18.35 19.97
C ALA A 208 6.42 17.12 19.27
N GLU A 209 5.28 16.63 19.77
CA GLU A 209 4.51 15.59 19.15
C GLU A 209 3.87 16.15 17.87
N PHE A 210 3.98 15.42 16.75
CA PHE A 210 3.28 15.75 15.52
C PHE A 210 2.65 14.51 14.90
N SER A 211 1.57 14.74 14.17
CA SER A 211 0.90 13.71 13.40
C SER A 211 0.63 14.22 11.99
N TYR A 212 0.67 13.33 11.03
CA TYR A 212 0.23 13.60 9.66
C TYR A 212 -0.60 12.43 9.14
N GLY A 213 -1.49 12.71 8.21
CA GLY A 213 -2.39 11.71 7.68
C GLY A 213 -2.56 11.83 6.18
N ASN A 214 -3.05 10.75 5.58
CA ASN A 214 -3.35 10.66 4.16
C ASN A 214 -4.77 10.12 3.99
N ARG A 215 -5.53 10.69 3.05
CA ARG A 215 -6.88 10.25 2.70
C ARG A 215 -7.01 10.22 1.20
N VAL A 216 -7.51 9.10 0.70
CA VAL A 216 -7.71 8.85 -0.74
C VAL A 216 -9.07 8.18 -0.92
N GLY A 217 -9.83 8.63 -1.93
CA GLY A 217 -11.13 8.08 -2.24
C GLY A 217 -11.66 8.61 -3.57
#